data_0582989f22df24195e6ef24d46262fc6
#
_entry.id   0582989f22df24195e6ef24d46262fc6
#
_cell.length_a   1.000
_cell.length_b   1.000
_cell.length_c   1.000
_cell.angle_alpha   90.00
_cell.angle_beta   90.00
_cell.angle_gamma   90.00
#
_symmetry.space_group_name_H-M   'P 1'
#
loop_
_entity.id
_entity.type
_entity.pdbx_description
1 polymer ?
#
loop_
_entity_poly.entity_id
_entity_poly.type
_entity_poly.pdbx_seq_one_letter_code
_entity_poly.pdbx_strand_id
1 'polypeptide(L)'
;MQINFESKKTTELDGNTILKICRLKNKHWKFNLKNQILWFNKYIKKKDIHNLCFLNKKLIGYTSLRQGYYNFTKNGKKKSFLLFDTLVLDPEHRKQKLGILMMKFNNLIILKKKKPSFLVCKMSLVKFYRSSGWKLLAKNKFLTNYKLLRL
;
A
#
# COMPACT_ATOMS: atom_id res chain seq x y z
N MET A 1 13.32 18.21 -13.65
CA MET A 1 12.48 17.00 -13.44
C MET A 1 11.97 17.05 -12.00
N GLN A 2 10.68 17.30 -11.79
CA GLN A 2 10.14 17.48 -10.44
C GLN A 2 9.35 16.24 -10.03
N ILE A 3 9.85 15.53 -9.00
CA ILE A 3 9.13 14.44 -8.34
C ILE A 3 8.34 15.04 -7.17
N ASN A 4 7.05 14.75 -7.09
CA ASN A 4 6.16 15.17 -6.01
C ASN A 4 5.50 13.96 -5.34
N PHE A 5 5.45 13.99 -4.01
CA PHE A 5 4.78 12.96 -3.20
C PHE A 5 3.57 13.55 -2.49
N GLU A 6 2.46 12.84 -2.54
CA GLU A 6 1.22 13.21 -1.85
C GLU A 6 0.68 12.02 -1.06
N SER A 7 0.10 12.30 0.11
CA SER A 7 -0.61 11.29 0.91
C SER A 7 -2.03 11.77 1.14
N LYS A 8 -3.01 10.99 0.71
CA LYS A 8 -4.44 11.32 0.76
C LYS A 8 -5.25 10.18 1.35
N LYS A 9 -6.31 10.48 2.09
CA LYS A 9 -7.35 9.50 2.39
C LYS A 9 -8.20 9.24 1.17
N THR A 10 -8.92 8.12 1.14
CA THR A 10 -9.84 7.81 0.04
C THR A 10 -10.85 8.94 -0.21
N THR A 11 -11.34 9.58 0.85
CA THR A 11 -12.30 10.69 0.77
C THR A 11 -11.73 11.98 0.15
N GLU A 12 -10.40 12.07 0.03
CA GLU A 12 -9.69 13.22 -0.55
C GLU A 12 -9.26 12.97 -2.01
N LEU A 13 -9.55 11.78 -2.54
CA LEU A 13 -9.26 11.43 -3.93
C LEU A 13 -10.43 11.85 -4.83
N ASP A 14 -10.11 12.52 -5.93
CA ASP A 14 -11.06 12.71 -7.02
C ASP A 14 -11.12 11.49 -7.96
N GLY A 15 -12.16 11.42 -8.78
CA GLY A 15 -12.36 10.32 -9.72
C GLY A 15 -11.21 10.16 -10.72
N ASN A 16 -10.59 11.26 -11.14
CA ASN A 16 -9.46 11.23 -12.07
C ASN A 16 -8.22 10.60 -11.41
N THR A 17 -7.94 10.91 -10.15
CA THR A 17 -6.84 10.32 -9.40
C THR A 17 -7.09 8.82 -9.17
N ILE A 18 -8.31 8.41 -8.83
CA ILE A 18 -8.68 6.99 -8.72
C ILE A 18 -8.44 6.26 -10.04
N LEU A 19 -8.84 6.86 -11.16
CA LEU A 19 -8.61 6.29 -12.49
C LEU A 19 -7.11 6.15 -12.82
N LYS A 20 -6.28 7.15 -12.48
CA LYS A 20 -4.82 7.07 -12.62
C LYS A 20 -4.23 5.93 -11.80
N ILE A 21 -4.68 5.75 -10.54
CA ILE A 21 -4.26 4.62 -9.68
C ILE A 21 -4.62 3.29 -10.34
N CYS A 22 -5.86 3.13 -10.80
CA CYS A 22 -6.32 1.89 -11.43
C CYS A 22 -5.56 1.58 -12.73
N ARG A 23 -5.26 2.59 -13.55
CA ARG A 23 -4.42 2.43 -14.76
C ARG A 23 -3.00 2.01 -14.41
N LEU A 24 -2.38 2.62 -13.39
CA LEU A 24 -1.04 2.24 -12.93
C LEU A 24 -1.02 0.81 -12.41
N LYS A 25 -1.99 0.42 -11.60
CA LYS A 25 -2.15 -0.96 -11.11
C LYS A 25 -2.33 -1.94 -12.26
N ASN A 26 -3.10 -1.58 -13.29
CA ASN A 26 -3.35 -2.45 -14.43
C ASN A 26 -2.11 -2.71 -15.30
N LYS A 27 -1.13 -1.83 -15.30
CA LYS A 27 0.17 -2.08 -15.95
C LYS A 27 0.94 -3.23 -15.31
N HIS A 28 0.72 -3.48 -14.02
CA HIS A 28 1.39 -4.54 -13.26
C HIS A 28 0.52 -5.79 -13.11
N TRP A 29 -0.73 -5.62 -12.67
CA TRP A 29 -1.72 -6.69 -12.55
C TRP A 29 -2.77 -6.53 -13.66
N LYS A 30 -2.63 -7.27 -14.71
CA LYS A 30 -3.42 -7.14 -15.95
C LYS A 30 -4.85 -7.73 -15.83
N PHE A 31 -5.63 -7.21 -14.86
CA PHE A 31 -7.03 -7.63 -14.65
C PHE A 31 -8.04 -6.84 -15.48
N ASN A 32 -7.62 -6.03 -16.42
CA ASN A 32 -8.27 -4.94 -17.13
C ASN A 32 -8.73 -3.78 -16.23
N LEU A 33 -8.90 -2.61 -16.84
CA LEU A 33 -9.21 -1.38 -16.11
C LEU A 33 -10.55 -1.42 -15.39
N LYS A 34 -11.58 -2.02 -16.01
CA LYS A 34 -12.92 -2.17 -15.41
C LYS A 34 -12.84 -2.95 -14.09
N ASN A 35 -12.12 -4.07 -14.07
CA ASN A 35 -11.97 -4.89 -12.88
C ASN A 35 -11.13 -4.20 -11.80
N GLN A 36 -10.11 -3.40 -12.17
CA GLN A 36 -9.36 -2.58 -11.21
C GLN A 36 -10.27 -1.56 -10.53
N ILE A 37 -11.15 -0.89 -11.27
CA ILE A 37 -12.10 0.08 -10.72
C ILE A 37 -13.13 -0.61 -9.82
N LEU A 38 -13.70 -1.74 -10.26
CA LEU A 38 -14.64 -2.51 -9.44
C LEU A 38 -14.00 -2.98 -8.13
N TRP A 39 -12.75 -3.47 -8.19
CA TRP A 39 -12.01 -3.88 -7.00
C TRP A 39 -11.78 -2.68 -6.06
N PHE A 40 -11.36 -1.53 -6.60
CA PHE A 40 -11.14 -0.32 -5.81
C PHE A 40 -12.42 0.08 -5.07
N ASN A 41 -13.54 0.20 -5.77
CA ASN A 41 -14.82 0.59 -5.20
C ASN A 41 -15.35 -0.40 -4.15
N LYS A 42 -15.07 -1.70 -4.33
CA LYS A 42 -15.54 -2.76 -3.43
C LYS A 42 -14.73 -2.85 -2.14
N TYR A 43 -13.41 -2.72 -2.22
CA TYR A 43 -12.52 -3.08 -1.12
C TYR A 43 -11.83 -1.91 -0.44
N ILE A 44 -11.68 -0.76 -1.10
CA ILE A 44 -11.06 0.42 -0.51
C ILE A 44 -12.07 1.16 0.35
N LYS A 45 -11.66 1.50 1.58
CA LYS A 45 -12.51 2.13 2.58
C LYS A 45 -12.19 3.62 2.72
N LYS A 46 -13.13 4.40 3.24
CA LYS A 46 -13.01 5.87 3.40
C LYS A 46 -11.75 6.33 4.13
N LYS A 47 -11.27 5.55 5.12
CA LYS A 47 -10.10 5.88 5.95
C LYS A 47 -8.78 5.32 5.43
N ASP A 48 -8.79 4.55 4.35
CA ASP A 48 -7.56 4.04 3.75
C ASP A 48 -6.72 5.21 3.22
N ILE A 49 -5.41 5.03 3.22
CA ILE A 49 -4.45 6.06 2.86
C ILE A 49 -3.78 5.66 1.55
N HIS A 50 -3.66 6.63 0.67
CA HIS A 50 -3.07 6.49 -0.65
C HIS A 50 -1.85 7.40 -0.75
N ASN A 51 -0.69 6.82 -0.93
CA ASN A 51 0.55 7.54 -1.16
C ASN A 51 0.87 7.53 -2.64
N LEU A 52 0.98 8.70 -3.21
CA LEU A 52 1.08 8.96 -4.65
C LEU A 52 2.43 9.58 -4.96
N CYS A 53 3.07 9.13 -6.01
CA CYS A 53 4.29 9.74 -6.55
C CYS A 53 4.04 10.21 -7.98
N PHE A 54 4.19 11.49 -8.20
CA PHE A 54 4.04 12.12 -9.50
C PHE A 54 5.39 12.57 -10.07
N LEU A 55 5.56 12.40 -11.37
CA LEU A 55 6.61 13.02 -12.16
C LEU A 55 5.93 13.87 -13.24
N ASN A 56 6.15 15.19 -13.21
CA ASN A 56 5.51 16.12 -14.16
C ASN A 56 3.99 15.85 -14.33
N LYS A 57 3.25 15.75 -13.22
CA LYS A 57 1.80 15.44 -13.16
C LYS A 57 1.39 14.01 -13.59
N LYS A 58 2.32 13.17 -14.10
CA LYS A 58 2.07 11.76 -14.39
C LYS A 58 2.23 10.94 -13.10
N LEU A 59 1.24 10.12 -12.73
CA LEU A 59 1.36 9.19 -11.61
C LEU A 59 2.30 8.05 -12.00
N ILE A 60 3.44 7.93 -11.31
CA ILE A 60 4.49 6.94 -11.59
C ILE A 60 4.72 5.94 -10.47
N GLY A 61 4.20 6.21 -9.27
CA GLY A 61 4.30 5.32 -8.12
C GLY A 61 3.08 5.44 -7.20
N TYR A 62 2.71 4.33 -6.57
CA TYR A 62 1.57 4.26 -5.68
C TYR A 62 1.79 3.22 -4.60
N THR A 63 1.45 3.57 -3.35
CA THR A 63 1.27 2.63 -2.25
C THR A 63 -0.06 2.87 -1.55
N SER A 64 -0.60 1.83 -0.91
CA SER A 64 -1.79 1.95 -0.07
C SER A 64 -1.58 1.38 1.32
N LEU A 65 -2.13 2.08 2.31
CA LEU A 65 -2.19 1.67 3.70
C LEU A 65 -3.67 1.51 4.09
N ARG A 66 -4.11 0.27 4.24
CA ARG A 66 -5.50 -0.04 4.56
C ARG A 66 -5.70 -0.14 6.06
N GLN A 67 -6.77 0.44 6.56
CA GLN A 67 -7.12 0.37 7.98
C GLN A 67 -7.61 -1.03 8.34
N GLY A 68 -6.91 -1.71 9.25
CA GLY A 68 -7.32 -2.97 9.85
C GLY A 68 -7.51 -2.86 11.36
N TYR A 69 -8.08 -3.92 11.94
CA TYR A 69 -8.27 -4.05 13.39
C TYR A 69 -7.87 -5.45 13.82
N TYR A 70 -7.27 -5.57 15.00
CA TYR A 70 -6.98 -6.84 15.64
C TYR A 70 -7.45 -6.83 17.09
N ASN A 71 -7.80 -8.00 17.61
CA ASN A 71 -8.19 -8.17 18.99
C ASN A 71 -6.95 -8.59 19.81
N PHE A 72 -6.71 -7.89 20.91
CA PHE A 72 -5.74 -8.37 21.89
C PHE A 72 -6.43 -9.45 22.75
N THR A 73 -5.91 -10.68 22.73
CA THR A 73 -6.56 -11.88 23.26
C THR A 73 -6.91 -11.84 24.74
N LYS A 74 -6.28 -10.98 25.55
CA LYS A 74 -6.53 -10.93 27.00
C LYS A 74 -7.63 -9.98 27.46
N ASN A 75 -8.01 -8.96 26.69
CA ASN A 75 -8.91 -7.90 27.18
C ASN A 75 -10.01 -7.47 26.20
N GLY A 76 -10.21 -8.15 25.08
CA GLY A 76 -11.24 -7.82 24.09
C GLY A 76 -11.13 -6.44 23.42
N LYS A 77 -10.08 -5.67 23.71
CA LYS A 77 -9.89 -4.34 23.14
C LYS A 77 -9.42 -4.45 21.68
N LYS A 78 -10.19 -3.85 20.79
CA LYS A 78 -9.78 -3.71 19.38
C LYS A 78 -8.68 -2.67 19.25
N LYS A 79 -7.56 -3.05 18.64
CA LYS A 79 -6.48 -2.12 18.24
C LYS A 79 -6.45 -1.99 16.72
N SER A 80 -6.18 -0.80 16.23
CA SER A 80 -6.07 -0.55 14.81
C SER A 80 -4.63 -0.73 14.32
N PHE A 81 -4.48 -1.18 13.08
CA PHE A 81 -3.21 -1.26 12.37
C PHE A 81 -3.36 -0.78 10.93
N LEU A 82 -2.23 -0.56 10.27
CA LEU A 82 -2.18 -0.25 8.85
C LEU A 82 -1.65 -1.48 8.10
N LEU A 83 -2.45 -2.02 7.19
CA LEU A 83 -2.01 -3.02 6.24
C LEU A 83 -1.38 -2.32 5.03
N PHE A 84 -0.08 -2.49 4.85
CA PHE A 84 0.59 -2.08 3.63
C PHE A 84 0.29 -3.11 2.53
N ASP A 85 -0.63 -2.77 1.67
CA ASP A 85 -1.32 -3.68 0.75
C ASP A 85 -0.75 -3.63 -0.67
N THR A 86 -0.32 -2.46 -1.11
CA THR A 86 0.10 -2.24 -2.48
C THR A 86 1.39 -1.43 -2.55
N LEU A 87 2.33 -1.87 -3.38
CA LEU A 87 3.42 -1.07 -3.91
C LEU A 87 3.49 -1.33 -5.41
N VAL A 88 3.23 -0.33 -6.22
CA VAL A 88 3.32 -0.40 -7.67
C VAL A 88 4.06 0.80 -8.24
N LEU A 89 4.93 0.54 -9.20
CA LEU A 89 5.69 1.55 -9.93
C LEU A 89 5.40 1.41 -11.42
N ASP A 90 5.36 2.55 -12.12
CA ASP A 90 5.31 2.57 -13.56
C ASP A 90 6.53 1.78 -14.10
N PRO A 91 6.33 0.79 -14.99
CA PRO A 91 7.42 -0.02 -15.53
C PRO A 91 8.56 0.80 -16.14
N GLU A 92 8.25 1.93 -16.78
CA GLU A 92 9.22 2.84 -17.40
C GLU A 92 10.13 3.54 -16.37
N HIS A 93 9.72 3.60 -15.10
CA HIS A 93 10.43 4.28 -14.02
C HIS A 93 11.03 3.31 -12.98
N ARG A 94 11.02 2.00 -13.27
CA ARG A 94 11.69 1.00 -12.43
C ARG A 94 13.21 1.14 -12.52
N LYS A 95 13.93 0.58 -11.55
CA LYS A 95 15.41 0.61 -11.44
C LYS A 95 16.04 2.00 -11.21
N GLN A 96 15.24 3.06 -11.04
CA GLN A 96 15.69 4.42 -10.72
C GLN A 96 15.62 4.74 -9.22
N LYS A 97 15.76 3.73 -8.35
CA LYS A 97 15.61 3.86 -6.88
C LYS A 97 14.23 4.39 -6.42
N LEU A 98 13.27 4.52 -7.33
CA LEU A 98 11.92 5.04 -7.01
C LEU A 98 11.20 4.19 -5.96
N GLY A 99 11.39 2.85 -6.00
CA GLY A 99 10.84 1.96 -4.98
C GLY A 99 11.34 2.28 -3.57
N ILE A 100 12.63 2.63 -3.43
CA ILE A 100 13.22 3.04 -2.15
C ILE A 100 12.62 4.37 -1.69
N LEU A 101 12.45 5.33 -2.59
CA LEU A 101 11.83 6.64 -2.28
C LEU A 101 10.36 6.46 -1.85
N MET A 102 9.60 5.63 -2.58
CA MET A 102 8.23 5.29 -2.21
C MET A 102 8.16 4.65 -0.81
N MET A 103 9.07 3.73 -0.49
CA MET A 103 9.13 3.09 0.82
C MET A 103 9.47 4.09 1.92
N LYS A 104 10.42 4.99 1.69
CA LYS A 104 10.75 6.06 2.65
C LYS A 104 9.54 6.94 2.93
N PHE A 105 8.85 7.39 1.89
CA PHE A 105 7.65 8.21 2.03
C PHE A 105 6.53 7.46 2.77
N ASN A 106 6.25 6.21 2.36
CA ASN A 106 5.26 5.35 3.00
C ASN A 106 5.55 5.15 4.49
N ASN A 107 6.81 4.88 4.85
CA ASN A 107 7.23 4.71 6.24
C ASN A 107 7.05 6.00 7.06
N LEU A 108 7.33 7.17 6.49
CA LEU A 108 7.07 8.46 7.15
C LEU A 108 5.57 8.64 7.48
N ILE A 109 4.69 8.25 6.56
CA ILE A 109 3.24 8.32 6.80
C ILE A 109 2.82 7.34 7.91
N ILE A 110 3.35 6.11 7.92
CA ILE A 110 3.10 5.13 8.99
C ILE A 110 3.53 5.70 10.35
N LEU A 111 4.73 6.25 10.45
CA LEU A 111 5.24 6.84 11.69
C LEU A 111 4.36 7.99 12.18
N LYS A 112 3.92 8.89 11.28
CA LYS A 112 2.99 9.98 11.62
C LYS A 112 1.64 9.47 12.16
N LYS A 113 1.19 8.30 11.70
CA LYS A 113 -0.07 7.70 12.18
C LYS A 113 0.06 6.99 13.53
N LYS A 114 1.29 6.74 14.02
CA LYS A 114 1.56 6.07 15.31
C LYS A 114 0.81 4.74 15.47
N LYS A 115 0.68 3.98 14.38
CA LYS A 115 0.01 2.68 14.35
C LYS A 115 0.98 1.58 13.91
N PRO A 116 0.87 0.38 14.47
CA PRO A 116 1.61 -0.76 13.93
C PRO A 116 1.20 -0.98 12.48
N SER A 117 2.14 -1.40 11.66
CA SER A 117 1.90 -1.69 10.26
C SER A 117 2.40 -3.08 9.91
N PHE A 118 1.66 -3.76 9.04
CA PHE A 118 1.96 -5.11 8.58
C PHE A 118 1.92 -5.15 7.06
N LEU A 119 2.69 -6.06 6.48
CA LEU A 119 2.62 -6.40 5.07
C LEU A 119 2.76 -7.90 4.87
N VAL A 120 2.22 -8.39 3.77
CA VAL A 120 2.43 -9.77 3.30
C VAL A 120 3.13 -9.69 1.95
N CYS A 121 4.23 -10.42 1.80
CA CYS A 121 4.98 -10.44 0.56
C CYS A 121 5.51 -11.83 0.21
N LYS A 122 5.91 -12.02 -1.04
CA LYS A 122 6.67 -13.21 -1.47
C LYS A 122 8.05 -13.21 -0.83
N MET A 123 8.61 -14.40 -0.58
CA MET A 123 9.96 -14.54 0.01
C MET A 123 11.03 -13.80 -0.78
N SER A 124 10.93 -13.73 -2.11
CA SER A 124 11.85 -12.97 -2.97
C SER A 124 11.89 -11.47 -2.68
N LEU A 125 10.87 -10.89 -2.05
CA LEU A 125 10.77 -9.47 -1.71
C LEU A 125 11.19 -9.17 -0.27
N VAL A 126 11.46 -10.17 0.56
CA VAL A 126 11.82 -9.98 1.98
C VAL A 126 13.07 -9.11 2.12
N LYS A 127 14.10 -9.34 1.29
CA LYS A 127 15.33 -8.54 1.31
C LYS A 127 15.05 -7.06 1.04
N PHE A 128 14.21 -6.77 0.05
CA PHE A 128 13.81 -5.41 -0.30
C PHE A 128 13.10 -4.70 0.86
N TYR A 129 12.11 -5.35 1.49
CA TYR A 129 11.40 -4.75 2.61
C TYR A 129 12.27 -4.62 3.87
N ARG A 130 13.14 -5.60 4.14
CA ARG A 130 14.13 -5.49 5.23
C ARG A 130 15.07 -4.29 5.05
N SER A 131 15.57 -4.04 3.84
CA SER A 131 16.42 -2.87 3.56
C SER A 131 15.68 -1.53 3.74
N SER A 132 14.36 -1.56 3.77
CA SER A 132 13.49 -0.41 4.06
C SER A 132 13.02 -0.34 5.53
N GLY A 133 13.64 -1.12 6.42
CA GLY A 133 13.35 -1.07 7.87
C GLY A 133 12.23 -2.00 8.35
N TRP A 134 11.67 -2.86 7.49
CA TRP A 134 10.66 -3.83 7.88
C TRP A 134 11.27 -5.09 8.48
N LYS A 135 10.59 -5.68 9.47
CA LYS A 135 11.06 -6.88 10.16
C LYS A 135 10.17 -8.08 9.82
N LEU A 136 10.78 -9.23 9.58
CA LEU A 136 10.05 -10.48 9.39
C LEU A 136 9.47 -10.94 10.72
N LEU A 137 8.16 -11.25 10.75
CA LEU A 137 7.52 -11.86 11.90
C LEU A 137 7.69 -13.38 11.87
N ALA A 138 7.94 -13.99 13.01
CA ALA A 138 7.92 -15.45 13.17
C ALA A 138 6.48 -15.97 12.98
N LYS A 139 6.34 -17.12 12.28
CA LYS A 139 5.04 -17.73 11.94
C LYS A 139 4.09 -17.95 13.12
N ASN A 140 4.62 -18.18 14.32
CA ASN A 140 3.86 -18.48 15.54
C ASN A 140 3.38 -17.22 16.32
N LYS A 141 3.76 -16.02 15.87
CA LYS A 141 3.41 -14.76 16.57
C LYS A 141 2.20 -14.05 16.01
N PHE A 142 1.63 -14.55 14.92
CA PHE A 142 0.52 -13.87 14.25
C PHE A 142 -0.50 -14.88 13.75
N LEU A 143 -1.65 -14.96 14.44
CA LEU A 143 -2.83 -15.68 13.96
C LEU A 143 -3.70 -14.69 13.19
N THR A 144 -3.81 -14.83 11.88
CA THR A 144 -4.74 -14.05 11.08
C THR A 144 -5.92 -14.93 10.67
N ASN A 145 -7.13 -14.44 10.90
CA ASN A 145 -8.32 -14.97 10.25
C ASN A 145 -8.46 -14.46 8.79
N TYR A 146 -7.44 -13.81 8.27
CA TYR A 146 -7.37 -13.51 6.86
C TYR A 146 -7.13 -14.82 6.10
N LYS A 147 -8.15 -15.34 5.44
CA LYS A 147 -7.94 -16.24 4.31
C LYS A 147 -6.98 -15.48 3.39
N LEU A 148 -5.74 -15.94 3.32
CA LEU A 148 -4.80 -15.51 2.29
C LEU A 148 -5.53 -15.73 0.96
N LEU A 149 -6.01 -14.66 0.37
CA LEU A 149 -6.43 -14.69 -1.02
C LEU A 149 -5.18 -15.13 -1.77
N ARG A 150 -5.19 -16.39 -2.21
CA ARG A 150 -4.18 -16.91 -3.13
C ARG A 150 -4.21 -16.00 -4.35
N LEU A 151 -3.20 -15.17 -4.47
CA LEU A 151 -2.85 -14.47 -5.70
C LEU A 151 -2.21 -15.46 -6.66
#